data_d8875157d026858b1a2c4c362984bfc0
#
_entry.id   d8875157d026858b1a2c4c362984bfc0
#
_cell.length_a   1.000
_cell.length_b   1.000
_cell.length_c   1.000
_cell.angle_alpha   90.00
_cell.angle_beta   90.00
_cell.angle_gamma   90.00
#
_symmetry.space_group_name_H-M   'P 1'
#
loop_
_entity.id
_entity.type
_entity.pdbx_description
1 polymer ?
#
loop_
_entity_poly.entity_id
_entity_poly.type
_entity_poly.pdbx_seq_one_letter_code
_entity_poly.pdbx_strand_id
1 'polypeptide(L)'
;HLVLKVESDTAANWSEREVAERWAALFQWPLLVRRWYQGESLIEPELAVVQQLIGQWRERLHSISWFVRLLNENLARQANREDGCKGHFWEGRFKSQALLTESALLACMAYVDLNPIRAGLSDRPEQSDYTSLKQRLDGEQSAAPLPPLLLPFAHEARPDSLLYTFADYLMLVDWTGRAIRVDKRGHIPVCLAPILTRLGVDEVRWLKQVTLFRRQGIRVVGDKEHCQQFAWHCGQRRCHQPSL
;
A
#
# COMPACT_ATOMS: atom_id res chain seq x y z
N HIS A 1 -3.99 1.70 -8.37
CA HIS A 1 -3.84 0.75 -7.26
C HIS A 1 -2.65 1.15 -6.40
N LEU A 2 -2.77 0.99 -5.07
CA LEU A 2 -1.71 1.27 -4.12
C LEU A 2 -1.56 0.09 -3.15
N VAL A 3 -0.33 -0.24 -2.78
CA VAL A 3 -0.01 -1.14 -1.67
C VAL A 3 0.64 -0.30 -0.58
N LEU A 4 0.03 -0.25 0.59
CA LEU A 4 0.43 0.61 1.70
C LEU A 4 0.74 -0.22 2.94
N LYS A 5 1.84 0.11 3.62
CA LYS A 5 2.13 -0.36 4.97
C LYS A 5 1.73 0.75 5.96
N VAL A 6 0.97 0.39 6.98
CA VAL A 6 0.58 1.29 8.06
C VAL A 6 1.23 0.83 9.34
N GLU A 7 1.99 1.70 9.99
CA GLU A 7 2.70 1.43 11.23
C GLU A 7 2.03 2.16 12.40
N SER A 8 0.95 1.57 12.90
CA SER A 8 0.16 2.15 14.00
C SER A 8 1.00 2.36 15.27
N ASP A 9 1.87 1.39 15.60
CA ASP A 9 2.71 1.44 16.79
C ASP A 9 3.73 2.60 16.72
N THR A 10 4.29 2.84 15.54
CA THR A 10 5.18 3.98 15.31
C THR A 10 4.44 5.30 15.53
N ALA A 11 3.20 5.42 15.03
CA ALA A 11 2.39 6.62 15.22
C ALA A 11 1.99 6.84 16.69
N ALA A 12 1.72 5.76 17.42
CA ALA A 12 1.41 5.83 18.86
C ALA A 12 2.58 6.40 19.68
N ASN A 13 3.82 6.10 19.27
CA ASN A 13 5.04 6.51 19.98
C ASN A 13 5.56 7.91 19.62
N TRP A 14 4.99 8.60 18.61
CA TRP A 14 5.40 9.97 18.31
C TRP A 14 5.10 10.91 19.49
N SER A 15 6.02 11.81 19.78
CA SER A 15 5.78 12.93 20.69
C SER A 15 4.71 13.87 20.12
N GLU A 16 4.14 14.72 20.97
CA GLU A 16 3.18 15.75 20.53
C GLU A 16 3.79 16.72 19.51
N ARG A 17 5.07 17.06 19.67
CA ARG A 17 5.79 17.93 18.73
C ARG A 17 5.99 17.26 17.37
N GLU A 18 6.39 15.98 17.32
CA GLU A 18 6.51 15.22 16.09
C GLU A 18 5.17 15.12 15.34
N VAL A 19 4.07 14.91 16.05
CA VAL A 19 2.72 14.90 15.43
C VAL A 19 2.41 16.27 14.82
N ALA A 20 2.69 17.37 15.53
CA ALA A 20 2.46 18.70 15.01
C ALA A 20 3.32 19.01 13.78
N GLU A 21 4.60 18.62 13.78
CA GLU A 21 5.51 18.79 12.64
C GLU A 21 5.06 18.00 11.41
N ARG A 22 4.68 16.72 11.58
CA ARG A 22 4.15 15.88 10.50
C ARG A 22 2.85 16.46 9.92
N TRP A 23 1.99 16.99 10.79
CA TRP A 23 0.78 17.67 10.36
C TRP A 23 1.06 18.95 9.57
N ALA A 24 2.08 19.71 9.98
CA ALA A 24 2.50 20.95 9.30
C ALA A 24 2.97 20.74 7.86
N ALA A 25 3.47 19.53 7.54
CA ALA A 25 3.85 19.17 6.16
C ALA A 25 2.63 19.09 5.22
N LEU A 26 1.43 18.94 5.76
CA LEU A 26 0.18 18.79 5.00
C LEU A 26 -0.75 19.99 5.15
N PHE A 27 -0.75 20.66 6.32
CA PHE A 27 -1.72 21.69 6.68
C PHE A 27 -1.08 22.80 7.52
N GLN A 28 -1.66 23.97 7.46
CA GLN A 28 -1.25 25.07 8.35
C GLN A 28 -1.72 24.82 9.79
N TRP A 29 -0.87 25.16 10.75
CA TRP A 29 -1.25 25.12 12.15
C TRP A 29 -2.25 26.23 12.50
N PRO A 30 -3.26 25.94 13.32
CA PRO A 30 -4.00 26.98 14.04
C PRO A 30 -3.07 27.84 14.89
N LEU A 31 -3.44 29.09 15.09
CA LEU A 31 -2.63 30.04 15.86
C LEU A 31 -2.25 29.50 17.25
N LEU A 32 -3.20 28.85 17.92
CA LEU A 32 -2.98 28.30 19.25
C LEU A 32 -1.89 27.21 19.29
N VAL A 33 -1.88 26.32 18.30
CA VAL A 33 -0.82 25.29 18.17
C VAL A 33 0.53 25.93 17.85
N ARG A 34 0.56 26.99 17.05
CA ARG A 34 1.80 27.71 16.74
C ARG A 34 2.39 28.36 18.00
N ARG A 35 1.57 29.02 18.83
CA ARG A 35 1.99 29.60 20.11
C ARG A 35 2.54 28.53 21.05
N TRP A 36 1.82 27.40 21.19
CA TRP A 36 2.29 26.26 21.98
C TRP A 36 3.63 25.71 21.48
N TYR A 37 3.78 25.54 20.18
CA TYR A 37 5.01 25.02 19.59
C TYR A 37 6.21 25.96 19.80
N GLN A 38 5.98 27.27 19.81
CA GLN A 38 6.98 28.30 20.11
C GLN A 38 7.33 28.40 21.60
N GLY A 39 6.67 27.66 22.47
CA GLY A 39 6.93 27.65 23.91
C GLY A 39 6.26 28.79 24.67
N GLU A 40 5.24 29.47 24.09
CA GLU A 40 4.46 30.46 24.80
C GLU A 40 3.64 29.81 25.94
N SER A 41 3.53 30.51 27.05
CA SER A 41 2.66 30.07 28.15
C SER A 41 1.19 30.14 27.75
N LEU A 42 0.53 28.99 27.77
CA LEU A 42 -0.91 28.86 27.53
C LEU A 42 -1.64 28.62 28.84
N ILE A 43 -2.85 29.11 28.94
CA ILE A 43 -3.74 28.76 30.06
C ILE A 43 -4.27 27.35 29.89
N GLU A 44 -4.69 26.72 30.96
CA GLU A 44 -5.13 25.31 30.97
C GLU A 44 -6.19 24.95 29.91
N PRO A 45 -7.26 25.76 29.68
CA PRO A 45 -8.22 25.50 28.61
C PRO A 45 -7.60 25.55 27.20
N GLU A 46 -6.66 26.48 26.95
CA GLU A 46 -5.94 26.57 25.67
C GLU A 46 -5.06 25.32 25.43
N LEU A 47 -4.36 24.86 26.46
CA LEU A 47 -3.53 23.68 26.40
C LEU A 47 -4.37 22.41 26.13
N ALA A 48 -5.54 22.28 26.76
CA ALA A 48 -6.47 21.18 26.51
C ALA A 48 -6.93 21.13 25.04
N VAL A 49 -7.20 22.28 24.42
CA VAL A 49 -7.54 22.35 22.99
C VAL A 49 -6.38 21.91 22.11
N VAL A 50 -5.15 22.33 22.41
CA VAL A 50 -3.95 21.90 21.68
C VAL A 50 -3.80 20.38 21.75
N GLN A 51 -3.88 19.80 22.93
CA GLN A 51 -3.77 18.34 23.15
C GLN A 51 -4.86 17.56 22.41
N GLN A 52 -6.09 18.06 22.41
CA GLN A 52 -7.19 17.46 21.65
C GLN A 52 -6.91 17.46 20.14
N LEU A 53 -6.41 18.58 19.59
CA LEU A 53 -6.05 18.70 18.18
C LEU A 53 -4.92 17.72 17.83
N ILE A 54 -3.87 17.67 18.63
CA ILE A 54 -2.72 16.77 18.42
C ILE A 54 -3.17 15.30 18.47
N GLY A 55 -4.03 14.93 19.42
CA GLY A 55 -4.61 13.59 19.49
C GLY A 55 -5.37 13.22 18.21
N GLN A 56 -6.23 14.12 17.73
CA GLN A 56 -6.95 13.93 16.47
C GLN A 56 -6.01 13.84 15.26
N TRP A 57 -4.93 14.63 15.22
CA TRP A 57 -3.95 14.58 14.13
C TRP A 57 -3.17 13.29 14.14
N ARG A 58 -2.78 12.79 15.32
CA ARG A 58 -2.13 11.49 15.47
C ARG A 58 -2.98 10.39 14.82
N GLU A 59 -4.27 10.30 15.16
CA GLU A 59 -5.19 9.32 14.58
C GLU A 59 -5.32 9.47 13.06
N ARG A 60 -5.37 10.69 12.55
CA ARG A 60 -5.50 10.97 11.11
C ARG A 60 -4.25 10.63 10.32
N LEU A 61 -3.06 10.87 10.88
CA LEU A 61 -1.78 10.67 10.20
C LEU A 61 -1.46 9.21 9.88
N HIS A 62 -2.02 8.25 10.63
CA HIS A 62 -1.90 6.81 10.31
C HIS A 62 -3.19 6.20 9.77
N SER A 63 -4.19 6.98 9.45
CA SER A 63 -5.46 6.51 8.91
C SER A 63 -5.43 6.40 7.39
N ILE A 64 -5.61 5.18 6.86
CA ILE A 64 -5.77 4.94 5.42
C ILE A 64 -6.91 5.78 4.85
N SER A 65 -8.02 5.90 5.56
CA SER A 65 -9.19 6.67 5.12
C SER A 65 -8.85 8.15 4.95
N TRP A 66 -8.07 8.73 5.85
CA TRP A 66 -7.59 10.11 5.74
C TRP A 66 -6.60 10.29 4.60
N PHE A 67 -5.64 9.38 4.48
CA PHE A 67 -4.66 9.38 3.38
C PHE A 67 -5.37 9.36 2.03
N VAL A 68 -6.26 8.39 1.80
CA VAL A 68 -6.97 8.25 0.52
C VAL A 68 -7.91 9.42 0.27
N ARG A 69 -8.56 9.96 1.32
CA ARG A 69 -9.39 11.16 1.18
C ARG A 69 -8.59 12.33 0.62
N LEU A 70 -7.42 12.63 1.20
CA LEU A 70 -6.58 13.75 0.76
C LEU A 70 -6.03 13.52 -0.65
N LEU A 71 -5.55 12.31 -0.93
CA LEU A 71 -5.07 11.95 -2.26
C LEU A 71 -6.17 12.11 -3.31
N ASN A 72 -7.33 11.53 -3.06
CA ASN A 72 -8.46 11.56 -4.00
C ASN A 72 -9.02 12.96 -4.19
N GLU A 73 -9.06 13.78 -3.16
CA GLU A 73 -9.52 15.18 -3.24
C GLU A 73 -8.57 16.01 -4.12
N ASN A 74 -7.26 15.86 -3.94
CA ASN A 74 -6.27 16.58 -4.76
C ASN A 74 -6.33 16.13 -6.23
N LEU A 75 -6.38 14.83 -6.48
CA LEU A 75 -6.50 14.28 -7.85
C LEU A 75 -7.78 14.74 -8.54
N ALA A 76 -8.92 14.67 -7.84
CA ALA A 76 -10.20 15.13 -8.40
C ALA A 76 -10.19 16.61 -8.74
N ARG A 77 -9.60 17.46 -7.87
CA ARG A 77 -9.49 18.90 -8.13
C ARG A 77 -8.56 19.21 -9.30
N GLN A 78 -7.49 18.43 -9.45
CA GLN A 78 -6.56 18.59 -10.56
C GLN A 78 -7.22 18.16 -11.88
N ALA A 79 -7.79 16.95 -11.94
CA ALA A 79 -8.47 16.45 -13.12
C ALA A 79 -9.63 17.36 -13.57
N ASN A 80 -10.48 17.79 -12.63
CA ASN A 80 -11.57 18.71 -12.95
C ASN A 80 -11.07 20.05 -13.50
N ARG A 81 -9.90 20.54 -13.08
CA ARG A 81 -9.29 21.76 -13.66
C ARG A 81 -8.78 21.53 -15.06
N GLU A 82 -8.09 20.39 -15.29
CA GLU A 82 -7.55 20.04 -16.61
C GLU A 82 -8.67 19.85 -17.64
N ASP A 83 -9.77 19.21 -17.21
CA ASP A 83 -10.95 18.96 -18.09
C ASP A 83 -11.92 20.13 -18.16
N GLY A 84 -11.72 21.22 -17.42
CA GLY A 84 -12.64 22.35 -17.31
C GLY A 84 -14.01 21.99 -16.72
N CYS A 85 -14.07 20.89 -15.98
CA CYS A 85 -15.29 20.32 -15.40
C CYS A 85 -15.52 20.74 -13.96
N LYS A 86 -16.76 20.60 -13.50
CA LYS A 86 -17.16 20.74 -12.09
C LYS A 86 -18.01 19.52 -11.73
N GLY A 87 -17.84 19.00 -10.52
CA GLY A 87 -18.69 17.92 -10.02
C GLY A 87 -17.92 16.70 -9.51
N HIS A 88 -18.61 15.58 -9.51
CA HIS A 88 -18.13 14.33 -8.92
C HIS A 88 -17.16 13.63 -9.88
N PHE A 89 -15.90 13.50 -9.47
CA PHE A 89 -14.85 12.84 -10.28
C PHE A 89 -14.82 11.32 -10.05
N TRP A 90 -14.93 10.89 -8.78
CA TRP A 90 -14.85 9.47 -8.42
C TRP A 90 -16.22 8.81 -8.49
N GLU A 91 -16.30 7.64 -9.12
CA GLU A 91 -17.54 6.84 -9.21
C GLU A 91 -18.09 6.41 -7.85
N GLY A 92 -17.20 6.21 -6.86
CA GLY A 92 -17.60 5.76 -5.54
C GLY A 92 -16.48 5.84 -4.51
N ARG A 93 -16.73 5.26 -3.33
CA ARG A 93 -15.74 5.17 -2.27
C ARG A 93 -14.60 4.24 -2.67
N PHE A 94 -13.39 4.50 -2.18
CA PHE A 94 -12.26 3.60 -2.36
C PHE A 94 -12.54 2.22 -1.73
N LYS A 95 -11.95 1.21 -2.31
CA LYS A 95 -11.99 -0.16 -1.80
C LYS A 95 -10.62 -0.50 -1.25
N SER A 96 -10.57 -1.16 -0.10
CA SER A 96 -9.34 -1.63 0.51
C SER A 96 -9.43 -3.12 0.85
N GLN A 97 -8.27 -3.78 0.81
CA GLN A 97 -8.11 -5.18 1.19
C GLN A 97 -6.94 -5.29 2.16
N ALA A 98 -7.14 -5.95 3.28
CA ALA A 98 -6.05 -6.25 4.21
C ALA A 98 -5.23 -7.44 3.68
N LEU A 99 -3.92 -7.30 3.66
CA LEU A 99 -2.95 -8.32 3.25
C LEU A 99 -2.30 -8.86 4.52
N LEU A 100 -2.61 -10.08 4.89
CA LEU A 100 -2.27 -10.62 6.22
C LEU A 100 -1.06 -11.56 6.20
N THR A 101 -0.58 -11.93 5.02
CA THR A 101 0.58 -12.83 4.85
C THR A 101 1.54 -12.28 3.81
N GLU A 102 2.80 -12.69 3.89
CA GLU A 102 3.81 -12.31 2.88
C GLU A 102 3.42 -12.76 1.48
N SER A 103 2.84 -13.96 1.34
CA SER A 103 2.35 -14.44 0.05
C SER A 103 1.23 -13.56 -0.51
N ALA A 104 0.32 -13.07 0.36
CA ALA A 104 -0.74 -12.14 -0.03
C ALA A 104 -0.16 -10.78 -0.44
N LEU A 105 0.84 -10.29 0.28
CA LEU A 105 1.54 -9.04 -0.05
C LEU A 105 2.21 -9.14 -1.42
N LEU A 106 3.04 -10.16 -1.65
CA LEU A 106 3.73 -10.34 -2.93
C LEU A 106 2.76 -10.56 -4.08
N ALA A 107 1.69 -11.34 -3.87
CA ALA A 107 0.67 -11.55 -4.89
C ALA A 107 -0.07 -10.25 -5.24
N CYS A 108 -0.34 -9.40 -4.24
CA CYS A 108 -0.92 -8.08 -4.47
C CYS A 108 0.04 -7.16 -5.22
N MET A 109 1.32 -7.13 -4.85
CA MET A 109 2.34 -6.35 -5.54
C MET A 109 2.45 -6.80 -7.02
N ALA A 110 2.57 -8.10 -7.29
CA ALA A 110 2.59 -8.62 -8.65
C ALA A 110 1.30 -8.28 -9.43
N TYR A 111 0.14 -8.33 -8.77
CA TYR A 111 -1.12 -7.91 -9.37
C TYR A 111 -1.11 -6.43 -9.78
N VAL A 112 -0.60 -5.55 -8.91
CA VAL A 112 -0.56 -4.10 -9.15
C VAL A 112 0.45 -3.77 -10.25
N ASP A 113 1.65 -4.34 -10.22
CA ASP A 113 2.69 -4.09 -11.22
C ASP A 113 2.33 -4.67 -12.61
N LEU A 114 1.56 -5.76 -12.66
CA LEU A 114 1.05 -6.34 -13.91
C LEU A 114 -0.26 -5.70 -14.39
N ASN A 115 -0.84 -4.75 -13.67
CA ASN A 115 -2.11 -4.14 -14.04
C ASN A 115 -2.09 -3.43 -15.40
N PRO A 116 -1.05 -2.65 -15.79
CA PRO A 116 -0.96 -2.05 -17.12
C PRO A 116 -0.94 -3.09 -18.24
N ILE A 117 -0.25 -4.21 -18.06
CA ILE A 117 -0.20 -5.31 -19.03
C ILE A 117 -1.57 -5.94 -19.20
N ARG A 118 -2.29 -6.17 -18.12
CA ARG A 118 -3.66 -6.70 -18.14
C ARG A 118 -4.67 -5.76 -18.78
N ALA A 119 -4.43 -4.45 -18.63
CA ALA A 119 -5.26 -3.42 -19.25
C ALA A 119 -4.89 -3.17 -20.73
N GLY A 120 -3.86 -3.85 -21.27
CA GLY A 120 -3.39 -3.63 -22.63
C GLY A 120 -2.70 -2.28 -22.85
N LEU A 121 -2.27 -1.63 -21.76
CA LEU A 121 -1.57 -0.33 -21.82
C LEU A 121 -0.05 -0.51 -22.04
N SER A 122 0.48 -1.70 -21.78
CA SER A 122 1.89 -2.04 -21.97
C SER A 122 2.01 -3.53 -22.28
N ASP A 123 3.03 -3.89 -23.08
CA ASP A 123 3.33 -5.29 -23.40
C ASP A 123 4.36 -5.92 -22.45
N ARG A 124 5.10 -5.10 -21.69
CA ARG A 124 6.19 -5.53 -20.83
C ARG A 124 6.17 -4.77 -19.50
N PRO A 125 6.53 -5.45 -18.38
CA PRO A 125 6.58 -4.81 -17.07
C PRO A 125 7.53 -3.60 -17.02
N GLU A 126 8.69 -3.68 -17.66
CA GLU A 126 9.70 -2.62 -17.72
C GLU A 126 9.26 -1.39 -18.53
N GLN A 127 8.21 -1.51 -19.32
CA GLN A 127 7.60 -0.43 -20.10
C GLN A 127 6.30 0.10 -19.46
N SER A 128 5.93 -0.45 -18.31
CA SER A 128 4.72 -0.08 -17.60
C SER A 128 4.95 1.17 -16.77
N ASP A 129 4.75 2.34 -17.37
CA ASP A 129 4.88 3.62 -16.66
C ASP A 129 4.00 3.68 -15.41
N TYR A 130 4.45 4.47 -14.42
CA TYR A 130 3.77 4.69 -13.14
C TYR A 130 3.59 3.43 -12.27
N THR A 131 4.44 2.41 -12.46
CA THR A 131 4.49 1.23 -11.57
C THR A 131 5.69 1.29 -10.64
N SER A 132 5.58 0.64 -9.47
CA SER A 132 6.69 0.53 -8.53
C SER A 132 7.83 -0.29 -9.12
N LEU A 133 7.52 -1.27 -9.94
CA LEU A 133 8.49 -2.11 -10.64
C LEU A 133 9.38 -1.28 -11.57
N LYS A 134 8.76 -0.47 -12.45
CA LYS A 134 9.52 0.41 -13.34
C LYS A 134 10.40 1.37 -12.58
N GLN A 135 9.89 1.99 -11.54
CA GLN A 135 10.66 2.94 -10.72
C GLN A 135 11.87 2.29 -10.05
N ARG A 136 11.75 1.02 -9.64
CA ARG A 136 12.87 0.24 -9.10
C ARG A 136 13.90 -0.10 -10.16
N LEU A 137 13.45 -0.52 -11.36
CA LEU A 137 14.33 -0.83 -12.48
C LEU A 137 15.14 0.39 -12.93
N ASP A 138 14.48 1.54 -13.05
CA ASP A 138 15.13 2.82 -13.42
C ASP A 138 16.14 3.24 -12.33
N GLY A 139 15.83 3.01 -11.06
CA GLY A 139 16.74 3.25 -9.94
C GLY A 139 17.98 2.36 -9.97
N GLU A 140 17.85 1.07 -10.26
CA GLU A 140 19.00 0.16 -10.40
C GLU A 140 19.90 0.53 -11.59
N GLN A 141 19.30 0.87 -12.73
CA GLN A 141 20.06 1.26 -13.93
C GLN A 141 20.82 2.58 -13.76
N SER A 142 20.26 3.53 -13.02
CA SER A 142 20.86 4.84 -12.79
C SER A 142 21.71 4.92 -11.53
N ALA A 143 21.81 3.83 -10.74
CA ALA A 143 22.39 3.81 -9.40
C ALA A 143 21.80 4.91 -8.48
N ALA A 144 20.57 5.35 -8.77
CA ALA A 144 19.87 6.33 -7.97
C ALA A 144 19.25 5.68 -6.73
N PRO A 145 19.22 6.39 -5.60
CA PRO A 145 18.55 5.88 -4.41
C PRO A 145 17.06 5.66 -4.70
N LEU A 146 16.49 4.59 -4.13
CA LEU A 146 15.05 4.35 -4.20
C LEU A 146 14.31 5.56 -3.60
N PRO A 147 13.17 5.93 -4.19
CA PRO A 147 12.31 6.93 -3.58
C PRO A 147 11.99 6.56 -2.14
N PRO A 148 12.00 7.51 -1.20
CA PRO A 148 11.84 7.22 0.24
C PRO A 148 10.51 6.54 0.59
N LEU A 149 9.55 6.52 -0.33
CA LEU A 149 8.26 5.86 -0.16
C LEU A 149 8.25 4.38 -0.59
N LEU A 150 9.27 3.89 -1.30
CA LEU A 150 9.36 2.50 -1.71
C LEU A 150 10.22 1.70 -0.72
N LEU A 151 9.62 0.70 -0.07
CA LEU A 151 10.36 -0.22 0.79
C LEU A 151 11.40 -0.99 -0.04
N PRO A 152 12.67 -1.06 0.41
CA PRO A 152 13.70 -1.82 -0.26
C PRO A 152 13.43 -3.33 -0.15
N PHE A 153 13.96 -4.09 -1.08
CA PHE A 153 14.06 -5.54 -0.95
C PHE A 153 15.33 -5.91 -0.16
N ALA A 154 15.25 -6.94 0.68
CA ALA A 154 16.39 -7.44 1.45
C ALA A 154 16.35 -8.96 1.57
N HIS A 155 17.54 -9.58 1.65
CA HIS A 155 17.67 -11.03 1.87
C HIS A 155 17.21 -11.47 3.27
N GLU A 156 17.36 -10.58 4.26
CA GLU A 156 17.00 -10.82 5.65
C GLU A 156 15.77 -9.99 6.02
N ALA A 157 14.92 -10.55 6.89
CA ALA A 157 13.77 -9.84 7.41
C ALA A 157 14.20 -8.63 8.23
N ARG A 158 13.81 -7.44 7.78
CA ARG A 158 13.94 -6.18 8.51
C ARG A 158 12.59 -5.49 8.56
N PRO A 159 12.30 -4.72 9.60
CA PRO A 159 11.00 -4.03 9.73
C PRO A 159 10.68 -3.09 8.57
N ASP A 160 11.72 -2.56 7.92
CA ASP A 160 11.68 -1.56 6.86
C ASP A 160 12.01 -2.11 5.46
N SER A 161 11.94 -3.42 5.26
CA SER A 161 12.25 -4.07 3.99
C SER A 161 11.25 -5.17 3.63
N LEU A 162 11.27 -5.54 2.35
CA LEU A 162 10.57 -6.70 1.81
C LEU A 162 11.52 -7.91 1.84
N LEU A 163 11.08 -9.05 2.33
CA LEU A 163 11.90 -10.25 2.61
C LEU A 163 12.36 -11.00 1.35
N TYR A 164 12.64 -10.37 0.25
CA TYR A 164 13.06 -11.05 -0.99
C TYR A 164 14.09 -10.20 -1.70
N THR A 165 14.87 -10.80 -2.60
CA THR A 165 15.68 -9.99 -3.49
C THR A 165 14.81 -9.40 -4.59
N PHE A 166 15.23 -8.25 -5.11
CA PHE A 166 14.54 -7.65 -6.23
C PHE A 166 14.59 -8.54 -7.48
N ALA A 167 15.71 -9.24 -7.68
CA ALA A 167 15.85 -10.22 -8.77
C ALA A 167 14.82 -11.37 -8.66
N ASP A 168 14.61 -11.91 -7.45
CA ASP A 168 13.58 -12.93 -7.20
C ASP A 168 12.18 -12.39 -7.53
N TYR A 169 11.89 -11.16 -7.13
CA TYR A 169 10.61 -10.53 -7.41
C TYR A 169 10.41 -10.30 -8.92
N LEU A 170 11.43 -9.84 -9.64
CA LEU A 170 11.38 -9.67 -11.08
C LEU A 170 11.06 -10.98 -11.81
N MET A 171 11.75 -12.07 -11.45
CA MET A 171 11.47 -13.39 -12.02
C MET A 171 10.04 -13.84 -11.73
N LEU A 172 9.54 -13.59 -10.52
CA LEU A 172 8.18 -13.95 -10.14
C LEU A 172 7.14 -13.15 -10.92
N VAL A 173 7.35 -11.85 -11.14
CA VAL A 173 6.47 -11.00 -11.92
C VAL A 173 6.48 -11.38 -13.39
N ASP A 174 7.65 -11.60 -13.99
CA ASP A 174 7.78 -12.03 -15.40
C ASP A 174 7.06 -13.36 -15.64
N TRP A 175 7.35 -14.35 -14.82
CA TRP A 175 6.67 -15.64 -14.91
C TRP A 175 5.15 -15.51 -14.72
N THR A 176 4.70 -14.76 -13.71
CA THR A 176 3.27 -14.54 -13.45
C THR A 176 2.59 -13.86 -14.62
N GLY A 177 3.24 -12.84 -15.21
CA GLY A 177 2.74 -12.14 -16.38
C GLY A 177 2.56 -13.06 -17.58
N ARG A 178 3.50 -13.97 -17.83
CA ARG A 178 3.41 -14.99 -18.91
C ARG A 178 2.31 -16.01 -18.65
N ALA A 179 2.18 -16.49 -17.41
CA ALA A 179 1.20 -17.49 -17.03
C ALA A 179 -0.26 -16.98 -17.07
N ILE A 180 -0.45 -15.68 -16.92
CA ILE A 180 -1.79 -15.04 -16.96
C ILE A 180 -2.23 -14.74 -18.40
N ARG A 181 -1.33 -14.65 -19.36
CA ARG A 181 -1.66 -14.39 -20.76
C ARG A 181 -2.28 -15.64 -21.39
N VAL A 182 -3.43 -15.47 -22.04
CA VAL A 182 -4.20 -16.56 -22.69
C VAL A 182 -3.42 -17.20 -23.86
N ASP A 183 -2.55 -16.42 -24.50
CA ASP A 183 -1.75 -16.80 -25.68
C ASP A 183 -0.41 -17.48 -25.32
N LYS A 184 -0.02 -17.52 -24.03
CA LYS A 184 1.24 -18.11 -23.58
C LYS A 184 1.03 -19.01 -22.37
N ARG A 185 1.35 -20.29 -22.52
CA ARG A 185 1.48 -21.21 -21.39
C ARG A 185 2.83 -20.97 -20.73
N GLY A 186 2.82 -20.37 -19.54
CA GLY A 186 3.99 -20.27 -18.67
C GLY A 186 4.21 -21.61 -17.95
N HIS A 187 5.46 -22.02 -17.82
CA HIS A 187 5.88 -23.00 -16.82
C HIS A 187 6.78 -22.31 -15.81
N ILE A 188 6.82 -22.80 -14.58
CA ILE A 188 7.70 -22.25 -13.57
C ILE A 188 9.14 -22.55 -13.96
N PRO A 189 10.01 -21.53 -14.16
CA PRO A 189 11.44 -21.76 -14.24
C PRO A 189 11.93 -22.42 -12.95
N VAL A 190 12.90 -23.34 -13.08
CA VAL A 190 13.46 -24.06 -11.92
C VAL A 190 13.94 -23.12 -10.82
N CYS A 191 14.40 -21.93 -11.17
CA CYS A 191 14.84 -20.88 -10.24
C CYS A 191 13.72 -20.26 -9.38
N LEU A 192 12.43 -20.35 -9.79
CA LEU A 192 11.30 -19.82 -9.01
C LEU A 192 10.73 -20.82 -8.00
N ALA A 193 10.96 -22.11 -8.20
CA ALA A 193 10.47 -23.14 -7.29
C ALA A 193 10.86 -22.88 -5.81
N PRO A 194 12.10 -22.46 -5.48
CA PRO A 194 12.47 -22.14 -4.10
C PRO A 194 11.68 -21.00 -3.49
N ILE A 195 11.29 -19.99 -4.28
CA ILE A 195 10.50 -18.84 -3.78
C ILE A 195 9.11 -19.29 -3.41
N LEU A 196 8.42 -20.00 -4.28
CA LEU A 196 7.08 -20.53 -4.01
C LEU A 196 7.09 -21.53 -2.86
N THR A 197 8.12 -22.38 -2.77
CA THR A 197 8.29 -23.32 -1.66
C THR A 197 8.46 -22.58 -0.32
N ARG A 198 9.27 -21.53 -0.29
CA ARG A 198 9.45 -20.70 0.92
C ARG A 198 8.14 -20.01 1.35
N LEU A 199 7.30 -19.62 0.39
CA LEU A 199 5.97 -19.08 0.64
C LEU A 199 4.94 -20.15 1.06
N GLY A 200 5.27 -21.43 0.99
CA GLY A 200 4.32 -22.52 1.20
C GLY A 200 3.17 -22.53 0.20
N VAL A 201 3.41 -22.04 -1.01
CA VAL A 201 2.38 -21.86 -2.05
C VAL A 201 2.81 -22.58 -3.31
N ASP A 202 1.92 -23.41 -3.87
CA ASP A 202 2.13 -23.99 -5.19
C ASP A 202 1.80 -23.01 -6.32
N GLU A 203 2.17 -23.36 -7.56
CA GLU A 203 1.94 -22.55 -8.75
C GLU A 203 0.46 -22.21 -8.96
N VAL A 204 -0.41 -23.20 -8.86
CA VAL A 204 -1.85 -23.02 -9.11
C VAL A 204 -2.45 -22.10 -8.05
N ARG A 205 -2.08 -22.32 -6.80
CA ARG A 205 -2.50 -21.48 -5.68
C ARG A 205 -1.99 -20.06 -5.82
N TRP A 206 -0.73 -19.86 -6.23
CA TRP A 206 -0.18 -18.54 -6.51
C TRP A 206 -0.97 -17.79 -7.58
N LEU A 207 -1.19 -18.42 -8.75
CA LEU A 207 -1.95 -17.77 -9.83
C LEU A 207 -3.38 -17.45 -9.42
N LYS A 208 -4.03 -18.33 -8.67
CA LYS A 208 -5.35 -18.04 -8.08
C LYS A 208 -5.28 -16.83 -7.15
N GLN A 209 -4.28 -16.75 -6.29
CA GLN A 209 -4.12 -15.65 -5.34
C GLN A 209 -3.89 -14.32 -6.05
N VAL A 210 -3.02 -14.25 -7.06
CA VAL A 210 -2.79 -13.05 -7.88
C VAL A 210 -4.07 -12.63 -8.62
N THR A 211 -4.83 -13.57 -9.14
CA THR A 211 -6.09 -13.27 -9.86
C THR A 211 -7.24 -12.90 -8.93
N LEU A 212 -7.16 -13.25 -7.65
CA LEU A 212 -8.17 -12.97 -6.63
C LEU A 212 -8.45 -11.47 -6.48
N PHE A 213 -7.43 -10.64 -6.59
CA PHE A 213 -7.55 -9.17 -6.46
C PHE A 213 -8.47 -8.53 -7.51
N ARG A 214 -8.82 -9.23 -8.58
CA ARG A 214 -9.84 -8.79 -9.54
C ARG A 214 -11.26 -8.91 -9.02
N ARG A 215 -11.50 -9.78 -8.03
CA ARG A 215 -12.86 -10.08 -7.56
C ARG A 215 -13.34 -8.96 -6.63
N GLN A 216 -14.52 -8.46 -6.93
CA GLN A 216 -15.16 -7.48 -6.06
C GLN A 216 -15.65 -8.13 -4.76
N GLY A 217 -15.61 -7.36 -3.65
CA GLY A 217 -16.15 -7.79 -2.37
C GLY A 217 -15.18 -8.49 -1.42
N ILE A 218 -13.95 -8.81 -1.87
CA ILE A 218 -12.93 -9.37 -0.98
C ILE A 218 -12.31 -8.23 -0.19
N ARG A 219 -12.34 -8.34 1.14
CA ARG A 219 -11.79 -7.33 2.06
C ARG A 219 -10.47 -7.73 2.70
N VAL A 220 -10.18 -9.04 2.70
CA VAL A 220 -9.04 -9.64 3.40
C VAL A 220 -8.43 -10.73 2.54
N VAL A 221 -7.11 -10.78 2.45
CA VAL A 221 -6.36 -11.84 1.76
C VAL A 221 -5.27 -12.36 2.69
N GLY A 222 -5.21 -13.67 2.88
CA GLY A 222 -4.28 -14.36 3.76
C GLY A 222 -4.67 -15.82 3.89
N ASP A 223 -4.02 -16.56 4.78
CA ASP A 223 -4.48 -17.89 5.15
C ASP A 223 -5.70 -17.84 6.07
N LYS A 224 -6.32 -19.02 6.28
CA LYS A 224 -7.58 -19.14 7.03
C LYS A 224 -7.46 -18.64 8.47
N GLU A 225 -6.34 -18.91 9.11
CA GLU A 225 -6.11 -18.56 10.51
C GLU A 225 -5.99 -17.05 10.70
N HIS A 226 -5.12 -16.41 9.93
CA HIS A 226 -4.96 -14.95 9.97
C HIS A 226 -6.23 -14.21 9.59
N CYS A 227 -6.99 -14.71 8.61
CA CYS A 227 -8.27 -14.11 8.23
C CYS A 227 -9.31 -14.22 9.34
N GLN A 228 -9.31 -15.31 10.09
CA GLN A 228 -10.23 -15.50 11.21
C GLN A 228 -9.87 -14.59 12.39
N GLN A 229 -8.59 -14.45 12.71
CA GLN A 229 -8.09 -13.52 13.72
C GLN A 229 -8.44 -12.07 13.36
N PHE A 230 -8.23 -11.67 12.10
CA PHE A 230 -8.59 -10.34 11.62
C PHE A 230 -10.10 -10.09 11.70
N ALA A 231 -10.95 -11.05 11.32
CA ALA A 231 -12.39 -10.93 11.45
C ALA A 231 -12.81 -10.69 12.91
N TRP A 232 -12.21 -11.42 13.85
CA TRP A 232 -12.46 -11.23 15.28
C TRP A 232 -12.08 -9.82 15.75
N HIS A 233 -10.90 -9.34 15.38
CA HIS A 233 -10.46 -7.97 15.69
C HIS A 233 -11.41 -6.89 15.16
N CYS A 234 -12.04 -7.16 14.01
CA CYS A 234 -13.03 -6.28 13.41
C CYS A 234 -14.47 -6.49 13.95
N GLY A 235 -14.65 -7.29 14.99
CA GLY A 235 -15.97 -7.60 15.57
C GLY A 235 -16.87 -8.44 14.66
N GLN A 236 -16.32 -9.14 13.67
CA GLN A 236 -17.05 -9.96 12.71
C GLN A 236 -16.94 -11.44 13.08
N ARG A 237 -18.06 -12.16 13.04
CA ARG A 237 -18.10 -13.60 13.37
C ARG A 237 -17.50 -14.51 12.30
N ARG A 238 -17.39 -14.06 11.06
CA ARG A 238 -16.86 -14.83 9.92
C ARG A 238 -16.11 -13.92 8.95
N CYS A 239 -15.01 -14.41 8.43
CA CYS A 239 -14.32 -13.82 7.29
C CYS A 239 -14.83 -14.46 6.01
N HIS A 240 -15.29 -13.65 5.04
CA HIS A 240 -15.62 -14.15 3.71
C HIS A 240 -14.30 -14.34 2.94
N GLN A 241 -13.79 -15.58 3.00
CA GLN A 241 -12.63 -16.00 2.23
C GLN A 241 -13.10 -16.79 1.00
N PRO A 242 -12.66 -16.44 -0.20
CA PRO A 242 -12.81 -17.36 -1.32
C PRO A 242 -11.87 -18.55 -1.07
N SER A 243 -12.38 -19.76 -1.32
CA SER A 243 -11.56 -20.98 -1.30
C SER A 243 -10.42 -20.83 -2.31
N LEU A 244 -9.19 -20.81 -1.81
CA LEU A 244 -7.96 -20.83 -2.60
C LEU A 244 -7.66 -22.24 -3.10
#